data_7afe5c911a93be2a6c20069a37f127f7
#
_entry.id   7afe5c911a93be2a6c20069a37f127f7
#
_cell.length_a   1.000
_cell.length_b   1.000
_cell.length_c   1.000
_cell.angle_alpha   90.00
_cell.angle_beta   90.00
_cell.angle_gamma   90.00
#
_symmetry.space_group_name_H-M   'P 1'
#
loop_
_entity.id
_entity.type
_entity.pdbx_description
1 polymer ?
#
loop_
_entity_poly.entity_id
_entity_poly.type
_entity_poly.pdbx_seq_one_letter_code
_entity_poly.pdbx_strand_id
1 'polypeptide(L)'
;MTIIGIAGGTGSGKTTVVRKLAAALPPHYVTVVPLDSYYNDTTGMTDEERHAINFDHPDAFDWKLLIRHVTELRSGKAIEQPTYSYIDCNRMKETVRVEPKPVIIIEG
;
A
#
# COMPACT_ATOMS: atom_id res chain seq x y z
N MET A 1 18.45 3.88 -0.70
CA MET A 1 17.03 3.77 -1.07
C MET A 1 16.30 5.06 -0.71
N THR A 2 15.49 5.55 -1.63
CA THR A 2 14.66 6.75 -1.40
C THR A 2 13.21 6.33 -1.27
N ILE A 3 12.54 6.81 -0.22
CA ILE A 3 11.13 6.55 0.02
C ILE A 3 10.36 7.86 -0.15
N ILE A 4 9.37 7.84 -1.03
CA ILE A 4 8.55 9.01 -1.34
C ILE A 4 7.10 8.70 -0.97
N GLY A 5 6.51 9.53 -0.12
CA GLY A 5 5.09 9.44 0.21
C GLY A 5 4.29 10.40 -0.66
N ILE A 6 3.23 9.89 -1.28
CA ILE A 6 2.30 10.70 -2.08
C ILE A 6 0.90 10.48 -1.52
N ALA A 7 0.33 11.53 -0.97
CA ALA A 7 -1.00 11.51 -0.38
C ALA A 7 -1.95 12.44 -1.15
N GLY A 8 -3.21 12.10 -1.15
CA GLY A 8 -4.25 12.91 -1.75
C GLY A 8 -5.54 12.12 -1.93
N GLY A 9 -6.65 12.82 -1.96
CA GLY A 9 -7.94 12.22 -2.22
C GLY A 9 -8.13 11.85 -3.68
N THR A 10 -9.23 11.19 -3.97
CA THR A 10 -9.64 10.88 -5.33
C THR A 10 -9.77 12.17 -6.15
N GLY A 11 -9.21 12.18 -7.35
CA GLY A 11 -9.26 13.35 -8.24
C GLY A 11 -8.21 14.43 -7.95
N SER A 12 -7.28 14.20 -7.01
CA SER A 12 -6.22 15.16 -6.69
C SER A 12 -5.04 15.16 -7.66
N GLY A 13 -5.05 14.30 -8.69
CA GLY A 13 -3.94 14.15 -9.61
C GLY A 13 -2.82 13.25 -9.12
N LYS A 14 -3.02 12.56 -8.02
CA LYS A 14 -2.04 11.66 -7.40
C LYS A 14 -1.52 10.61 -8.38
N THR A 15 -2.39 9.96 -9.12
CA THR A 15 -2.01 8.94 -10.12
C THR A 15 -1.12 9.53 -11.21
N THR A 16 -1.41 10.75 -11.66
CA THR A 16 -0.61 11.44 -12.66
C THR A 16 0.80 11.72 -12.16
N VAL A 17 0.93 12.16 -10.90
CA VAL A 17 2.23 12.42 -10.28
C VAL A 17 3.04 11.13 -10.19
N VAL A 18 2.43 10.04 -9.74
CA VAL A 18 3.10 8.73 -9.65
C VAL A 18 3.59 8.28 -11.02
N ARG A 19 2.78 8.39 -12.06
CA ARG A 19 3.16 8.03 -13.43
C ARG A 19 4.33 8.84 -13.94
N LYS A 20 4.32 10.15 -13.71
CA LYS A 20 5.40 11.03 -14.15
C LYS A 20 6.72 10.71 -13.46
N LEU A 21 6.67 10.45 -12.16
CA LEU A 21 7.86 10.07 -11.41
C LEU A 21 8.42 8.73 -11.91
N ALA A 22 7.57 7.74 -12.09
CA ALA A 22 8.00 6.43 -12.59
C ALA A 22 8.57 6.51 -13.99
N ALA A 23 7.99 7.33 -14.87
CA ALA A 23 8.47 7.51 -16.24
C ALA A 23 9.79 8.28 -16.32
N ALA A 24 10.07 9.14 -15.35
CA ALA A 24 11.30 9.93 -15.30
C ALA A 24 12.51 9.12 -14.83
N LEU A 25 12.31 7.93 -14.29
CA LEU A 25 13.36 7.08 -13.74
C LEU A 25 13.59 5.85 -14.64
N PRO A 26 14.78 5.24 -14.58
CA PRO A 26 15.05 4.05 -15.38
C PRO A 26 14.08 2.90 -15.06
N PRO A 27 13.81 1.99 -16.03
CA PRO A 27 13.03 0.78 -15.76
C PRO A 27 13.62 -0.01 -14.58
N HIS A 28 12.75 -0.63 -13.80
CA HIS A 28 13.14 -1.40 -12.61
C HIS A 28 13.76 -0.57 -11.47
N TYR A 29 13.63 0.75 -11.55
CA TYR A 29 14.19 1.64 -10.51
C TYR A 29 13.18 1.96 -9.42
N VAL A 30 11.88 1.88 -9.73
CA VAL A 30 10.79 2.34 -8.87
C VAL A 30 9.85 1.18 -8.55
N THR A 31 9.47 1.09 -7.29
CA THR A 31 8.36 0.26 -6.83
C THR A 31 7.29 1.17 -6.21
N VAL A 32 6.03 0.95 -6.60
CA VAL A 32 4.89 1.65 -6.01
C VAL A 32 4.19 0.73 -5.02
N VAL A 33 4.03 1.19 -3.80
CA VAL A 33 3.32 0.48 -2.74
C VAL A 33 2.03 1.24 -2.44
N PRO A 34 0.86 0.71 -2.84
CA PRO A 34 -0.40 1.37 -2.55
C PRO A 34 -0.79 1.19 -1.08
N LEU A 35 -1.06 2.29 -0.41
CA LEU A 35 -1.48 2.26 0.99
C LEU A 35 -2.80 1.51 1.18
N ASP A 36 -3.68 1.57 0.18
CA ASP A 36 -4.97 0.89 0.19
C ASP A 36 -4.86 -0.64 0.33
N SER A 37 -3.71 -1.22 0.01
CA SER A 37 -3.46 -2.64 0.22
C SER A 37 -3.25 -3.00 1.70
N TYR A 38 -3.02 -2.01 2.55
CA TYR A 38 -2.66 -2.19 3.95
C TYR A 38 -3.81 -1.89 4.93
N TYR A 39 -5.05 -1.97 4.50
CA TYR A 39 -6.16 -1.95 5.43
C TYR A 39 -6.08 -3.13 6.39
N ASN A 40 -6.56 -2.93 7.60
CA ASN A 40 -6.53 -3.96 8.64
C ASN A 40 -7.22 -5.25 8.19
N ASP A 41 -6.70 -6.37 8.67
CA ASP A 41 -7.35 -7.66 8.54
C ASP A 41 -8.63 -7.65 9.39
N THR A 42 -9.77 -7.85 8.74
CA THR A 42 -11.09 -7.85 9.40
C THR A 42 -11.64 -9.25 9.63
N THR A 43 -10.79 -10.27 9.53
CA THR A 43 -11.18 -11.65 9.82
C THR A 43 -11.72 -11.75 11.24
N GLY A 44 -12.90 -12.36 11.39
CA GLY A 44 -13.57 -12.44 12.67
C GLY A 44 -14.61 -11.35 12.93
N MET A 45 -14.64 -10.29 12.13
CA MET A 45 -15.70 -9.29 12.18
C MET A 45 -16.93 -9.76 11.40
N THR A 46 -18.10 -9.31 11.81
CA THR A 46 -19.33 -9.54 11.04
C THR A 46 -19.36 -8.67 9.79
N ASP A 47 -20.20 -9.01 8.81
CA ASP A 47 -20.37 -8.18 7.61
C ASP A 47 -20.86 -6.77 7.97
N GLU A 48 -21.75 -6.66 8.94
CA GLU A 48 -22.25 -5.38 9.43
C GLU A 48 -21.12 -4.54 10.02
N GLU A 49 -20.26 -5.13 10.84
CA GLU A 49 -19.10 -4.45 11.40
C GLU A 49 -18.13 -3.99 10.32
N ARG A 50 -17.86 -4.84 9.32
CA ARG A 50 -16.97 -4.50 8.20
C ARG A 50 -17.50 -3.33 7.40
N HIS A 51 -18.79 -3.29 7.11
CA HIS A 51 -19.41 -2.19 6.35
C HIS A 51 -19.50 -0.89 7.14
N ALA A 52 -19.33 -0.93 8.46
CA ALA A 52 -19.31 0.25 9.31
C ALA A 52 -17.90 0.87 9.45
N ILE A 53 -16.87 0.26 8.89
CA ILE A 53 -15.50 0.78 8.97
C ILE A 53 -15.39 2.09 8.22
N ASN A 54 -14.81 3.10 8.88
CA ASN A 54 -14.44 4.35 8.22
C ASN A 54 -13.05 4.21 7.61
N PHE A 55 -12.98 3.92 6.31
CA PHE A 55 -11.73 3.74 5.60
C PHE A 55 -10.93 5.03 5.39
N ASP A 56 -11.52 6.18 5.66
CA ASP A 56 -10.80 7.46 5.64
C ASP A 56 -10.06 7.75 6.95
N HIS A 57 -10.35 6.98 7.99
CA HIS A 57 -9.69 7.16 9.28
C HIS A 57 -8.32 6.49 9.30
N PRO A 58 -7.28 7.14 9.86
CA PRO A 58 -5.94 6.55 9.92
C PRO A 58 -5.88 5.18 10.60
N ASP A 59 -6.75 4.91 11.57
CA ASP A 59 -6.79 3.63 12.28
C ASP A 59 -7.26 2.46 11.40
N ALA A 60 -7.79 2.73 10.21
CA ALA A 60 -8.19 1.68 9.28
C ALA A 60 -7.00 0.93 8.68
N PHE A 61 -5.80 1.52 8.74
CA PHE A 61 -4.60 0.92 8.14
C PHE A 61 -3.79 0.11 9.15
N ASP A 62 -3.16 -0.93 8.66
CA ASP A 62 -2.21 -1.75 9.43
C ASP A 62 -0.82 -1.12 9.36
N TRP A 63 -0.58 -0.11 10.16
CA TRP A 63 0.68 0.62 10.20
C TRP A 63 1.85 -0.24 10.63
N LYS A 64 1.63 -1.20 11.52
CA LYS A 64 2.70 -2.11 11.99
C LYS A 64 3.23 -2.94 10.84
N LEU A 65 2.33 -3.50 10.03
CA LEU A 65 2.72 -4.29 8.88
C LEU A 65 3.41 -3.43 7.82
N LEU A 66 2.89 -2.24 7.54
CA LEU A 66 3.49 -1.33 6.57
C LEU A 66 4.92 -0.95 6.99
N ILE A 67 5.11 -0.57 8.25
CA ILE A 67 6.42 -0.19 8.77
C ILE A 67 7.39 -1.37 8.68
N ARG A 68 6.94 -2.58 9.02
CA ARG A 68 7.77 -3.79 8.90
C ARG A 68 8.19 -4.02 7.46
N HIS A 69 7.26 -3.92 6.51
CA HIS A 69 7.55 -4.12 5.09
C HIS A 69 8.51 -3.07 4.55
N VAL A 70 8.32 -1.81 4.89
CA VAL A 70 9.24 -0.74 4.48
C VAL A 70 10.64 -1.00 5.06
N THR A 71 10.73 -1.41 6.30
CA THR A 71 12.00 -1.74 6.95
C THR A 71 12.68 -2.91 6.24
N GLU A 72 11.95 -3.94 5.88
CA GLU A 72 12.49 -5.09 5.15
C GLU A 72 12.99 -4.68 3.77
N LEU A 73 12.22 -3.89 3.03
CA LEU A 73 12.65 -3.37 1.72
C LEU A 73 13.93 -2.54 1.84
N ARG A 74 14.05 -1.71 2.85
CA ARG A 74 15.26 -0.91 3.09
C ARG A 74 16.47 -1.76 3.42
N SER A 75 16.28 -2.93 3.99
CA SER A 75 17.36 -3.87 4.28
C SER A 75 17.70 -4.79 3.10
N GLY A 76 17.05 -4.61 1.95
CA GLY A 76 17.29 -5.39 0.74
C GLY A 76 16.49 -6.66 0.65
N LYS A 77 15.44 -6.82 1.45
CA LYS A 77 14.58 -8.00 1.43
C LYS A 77 13.29 -7.73 0.67
N ALA A 78 12.84 -8.71 -0.11
CA ALA A 78 11.53 -8.67 -0.73
C ALA A 78 10.43 -8.87 0.32
N ILE A 79 9.25 -8.37 0.02
CA ILE A 79 8.07 -8.51 0.88
C ILE A 79 6.93 -9.18 0.13
N GLU A 80 6.00 -9.76 0.89
CA GLU A 80 4.72 -10.24 0.38
C GLU A 80 3.66 -9.19 0.70
N GLN A 81 3.41 -8.29 -0.24
CA GLN A 81 2.44 -7.22 -0.06
C GLN A 81 1.03 -7.79 0.05
N PRO A 82 0.25 -7.40 1.06
CA PRO A 82 -1.13 -7.86 1.17
C PRO A 82 -1.99 -7.32 0.02
N THR A 83 -3.04 -8.03 -0.29
CA THR A 83 -4.09 -7.58 -1.21
C THR A 83 -5.40 -7.46 -0.45
N TYR A 84 -6.30 -6.61 -0.93
CA TYR A 84 -7.52 -6.27 -0.22
C TYR A 84 -8.73 -6.34 -1.15
N SER A 85 -9.82 -6.94 -0.66
CA SER A 85 -11.10 -7.01 -1.36
C SER A 85 -12.03 -5.92 -0.85
N TYR A 86 -12.43 -5.00 -1.74
CA TYR A 86 -13.41 -3.96 -1.40
C TYR A 86 -14.84 -4.53 -1.33
N ILE A 87 -15.08 -5.69 -1.93
CA ILE A 87 -16.37 -6.37 -1.86
C ILE A 87 -16.57 -6.97 -0.48
N ASP A 88 -15.57 -7.71 -0.01
CA ASP A 88 -15.61 -8.39 1.29
C ASP A 88 -15.18 -7.49 2.45
N CYS A 89 -14.65 -6.32 2.16
CA CYS A 89 -14.05 -5.41 3.14
C CYS A 89 -13.04 -6.12 4.03
N ASN A 90 -12.21 -6.95 3.41
CA ASN A 90 -11.20 -7.75 4.12
C ASN A 90 -9.97 -8.00 3.25
N ARG A 91 -8.88 -8.34 3.94
CA ARG A 91 -7.64 -8.78 3.31
C ARG A 91 -7.85 -10.12 2.61
N MET A 92 -7.29 -10.26 1.41
CA MET A 92 -7.33 -11.51 0.66
C MET A 92 -6.17 -12.42 1.09
N LYS A 93 -6.25 -13.70 0.71
CA LYS A 93 -5.17 -14.68 0.98
C LYS A 93 -3.98 -14.45 0.06
N GLU A 94 -4.23 -13.99 -1.15
CA GLU A 94 -3.20 -13.74 -2.14
C GLU A 94 -2.33 -12.57 -1.71
N THR A 95 -1.05 -12.67 -2.02
CA THR A 95 -0.08 -11.60 -1.82
C THR A 95 0.65 -11.31 -3.11
N VAL A 96 1.26 -10.14 -3.19
CA VAL A 96 2.08 -9.73 -4.33
C VAL A 96 3.51 -9.57 -3.85
N ARG A 97 4.43 -10.28 -4.49
CA ARG A 97 5.86 -10.13 -4.19
C ARG A 97 6.35 -8.77 -4.68
N VAL A 98 6.96 -8.02 -3.78
CA VAL A 98 7.56 -6.72 -4.07
C VAL A 98 9.05 -6.79 -3.78
N GLU A 99 9.85 -6.54 -4.81
CA GLU A 99 11.31 -6.52 -4.70
C GLU A 99 11.80 -5.16 -4.21
N PRO A 100 12.90 -5.12 -3.44
CA PRO A 100 13.52 -3.86 -3.07
C PRO A 100 14.11 -3.18 -4.31
N LYS A 101 13.86 -1.89 -4.46
CA LYS A 101 14.34 -1.06 -5.56
C LYS A 101 14.88 0.26 -5.02
N PRO A 102 15.69 0.99 -5.80
CA PRO A 102 16.26 2.25 -5.32
C PRO A 102 15.24 3.29 -4.88
N VAL A 103 14.05 3.29 -5.47
CA VAL A 103 12.99 4.23 -5.12
C VAL A 103 11.71 3.46 -4.79
N ILE A 104 11.14 3.75 -3.63
CA ILE A 104 9.85 3.22 -3.18
C ILE A 104 8.88 4.39 -3.08
N ILE A 105 7.77 4.31 -3.80
CA ILE A 105 6.69 5.31 -3.72
C ILE A 105 5.55 4.68 -2.93
N ILE A 106 5.20 5.30 -1.81
CA ILE A 106 4.03 4.92 -1.03
C ILE A 106 2.93 5.92 -1.35
N GLU A 107 1.85 5.46 -1.95
CA GLU A 107 0.78 6.33 -2.40
C GLU A 107 -0.55 5.96 -1.75
N GLY A 108 -1.29 6.96 -1.37
CA GLY A 108 -2.58 6.73 -0.74
C GLY A 108 -3.36 7.99 -0.42
#